data_70ad417114fb6fc78d7963e55a974b77
#
_entry.id   70ad417114fb6fc78d7963e55a974b77
#
_cell.length_a   1.000
_cell.length_b   1.000
_cell.length_c   1.000
_cell.angle_alpha   90.00
_cell.angle_beta   90.00
_cell.angle_gamma   90.00
#
_symmetry.space_group_name_H-M   'P 1'
#
loop_
_entity.id
_entity.type
_entity.pdbx_description
1 polymer ?
#
loop_
_entity_poly.entity_id
_entity_poly.type
_entity_poly.pdbx_seq_one_letter_code
_entity_poly.pdbx_strand_id
1 'polypeptide(L)'
;MPTGPELAKLIETLQFAKDQKTFHKLRFFRPYMKQQEFMNAGAHFRERLLIAANQVGKSYTGAAETAMHLTGEYPVDWIGRQWTRPIKAWAAGESGQVVRDVSQKLLCGEPGVDTMLGTGMIPKDAFVERPSLARGVTAAYDTVQVKHLAPDGRSVDGISVLRFKSYEQGRAKFQGETSTWRGATRSRRWMSTPKSSRVSRRPAAWCSPPSPR
;
A
#
# COMPACT_ATOMS: atom_id res chain seq x y z
N MET A 1 33.11 31.33 7.13
CA MET A 1 32.83 30.66 5.87
C MET A 1 33.23 29.19 6.02
N PRO A 2 32.38 28.21 5.72
CA PRO A 2 32.79 26.82 5.82
C PRO A 2 33.96 26.54 4.88
N THR A 3 34.91 25.75 5.35
CA THR A 3 36.06 25.31 4.53
C THR A 3 35.62 24.33 3.44
N GLY A 4 36.43 24.13 2.39
CA GLY A 4 36.10 23.21 1.30
C GLY A 4 35.66 21.80 1.78
N PRO A 5 36.38 21.15 2.72
CA PRO A 5 35.96 19.82 3.23
C PRO A 5 34.67 19.86 4.07
N GLU A 6 34.40 20.93 4.80
CA GLU A 6 33.14 21.10 5.55
C GLU A 6 31.96 21.26 4.58
N LEU A 7 32.13 21.98 3.50
CA LEU A 7 31.11 22.15 2.46
C LEU A 7 30.82 20.83 1.75
N ALA A 8 31.84 20.03 1.41
CA ALA A 8 31.67 18.72 0.80
C ALA A 8 30.84 17.78 1.72
N LYS A 9 31.18 17.71 3.01
CA LYS A 9 30.43 16.92 4.00
C LYS A 9 28.99 17.37 4.16
N LEU A 10 28.73 18.69 4.12
CA LEU A 10 27.38 19.24 4.17
C LEU A 10 26.57 18.84 2.93
N ILE A 11 27.16 18.92 1.75
CA ILE A 11 26.51 18.49 0.48
C ILE A 11 26.14 17.01 0.56
N GLU A 12 27.04 16.14 0.99
CA GLU A 12 26.82 14.71 1.14
C GLU A 12 25.66 14.43 2.12
N THR A 13 25.65 15.11 3.27
CA THR A 13 24.58 14.99 4.27
C THR A 13 23.23 15.42 3.69
N LEU A 14 23.17 16.50 2.93
CA LEU A 14 21.96 17.00 2.29
C LEU A 14 21.46 16.05 1.19
N GLN A 15 22.39 15.49 0.39
CA GLN A 15 22.03 14.47 -0.61
C GLN A 15 21.46 13.22 0.04
N PHE A 16 22.10 12.70 1.08
CA PHE A 16 21.59 11.58 1.86
C PHE A 16 20.19 11.85 2.43
N ALA A 17 19.98 13.01 3.05
CA ALA A 17 18.67 13.40 3.59
C ALA A 17 17.59 13.50 2.48
N LYS A 18 17.95 14.00 1.31
CA LYS A 18 17.07 14.06 0.14
C LYS A 18 16.72 12.67 -0.36
N ASP A 19 17.70 11.77 -0.45
CA ASP A 19 17.49 10.40 -0.89
C ASP A 19 16.60 9.61 0.09
N GLN A 20 16.81 9.80 1.40
CA GLN A 20 15.93 9.22 2.41
C GLN A 20 14.47 9.66 2.23
N LYS A 21 14.22 10.95 2.05
CA LYS A 21 12.85 11.46 1.80
C LYS A 21 12.26 10.97 0.49
N THR A 22 13.08 10.74 -0.53
CA THR A 22 12.62 10.34 -1.85
C THR A 22 12.31 8.84 -1.92
N PHE A 23 13.21 8.01 -1.39
CA PHE A 23 13.17 6.55 -1.56
C PHE A 23 12.69 5.77 -0.33
N HIS A 24 12.43 6.46 0.79
CA HIS A 24 11.92 5.86 2.03
C HIS A 24 10.70 6.61 2.58
N LYS A 25 9.77 6.98 1.69
CA LYS A 25 8.57 7.77 2.06
C LYS A 25 7.74 7.15 3.17
N LEU A 26 7.72 5.83 3.27
CA LEU A 26 6.98 5.12 4.31
C LEU A 26 7.40 5.55 5.73
N ARG A 27 8.69 5.75 5.96
CA ARG A 27 9.24 6.20 7.26
C ARG A 27 8.81 7.61 7.65
N PHE A 28 8.48 8.45 6.66
CA PHE A 28 8.02 9.83 6.84
C PHE A 28 6.51 9.97 6.79
N PHE A 29 5.79 8.87 6.55
CA PHE A 29 4.34 8.89 6.53
C PHE A 29 3.79 9.20 7.92
N ARG A 30 2.92 10.21 8.01
CA ARG A 30 2.21 10.60 9.22
C ARG A 30 0.73 10.65 8.90
N PRO A 31 -0.05 9.67 9.35
CA PRO A 31 -1.49 9.63 9.10
C PRO A 31 -2.21 10.72 9.87
N TYR A 32 -3.24 11.28 9.27
CA TYR A 32 -4.22 12.08 10.01
C TYR A 32 -5.02 11.18 10.96
N MET A 33 -5.62 11.76 12.01
CA MET A 33 -6.35 11.01 13.04
C MET A 33 -7.36 10.01 12.45
N LYS A 34 -8.16 10.42 11.47
CA LYS A 34 -9.15 9.52 10.82
C LYS A 34 -8.52 8.41 9.96
N GLN A 35 -7.37 8.66 9.38
CA GLN A 35 -6.60 7.63 8.66
C GLN A 35 -6.02 6.62 9.65
N GLN A 36 -5.50 7.09 10.77
CA GLN A 36 -4.99 6.23 11.83
C GLN A 36 -6.08 5.37 12.46
N GLU A 37 -7.25 5.95 12.78
CA GLU A 37 -8.43 5.19 13.23
C GLU A 37 -8.80 4.06 12.26
N PHE A 38 -8.83 4.37 10.94
CA PHE A 38 -9.11 3.38 9.90
C PHE A 38 -8.07 2.27 9.86
N MET A 39 -6.78 2.60 9.93
CA MET A 39 -5.70 1.61 9.91
C MET A 39 -5.70 0.76 11.19
N ASN A 40 -5.87 1.39 12.36
CA ASN A 40 -5.94 0.71 13.66
C ASN A 40 -7.11 -0.28 13.75
N ALA A 41 -8.24 0.05 13.14
CA ALA A 41 -9.39 -0.85 13.05
C ALA A 41 -9.06 -2.19 12.36
N GLY A 42 -7.97 -2.26 11.61
CA GLY A 42 -7.46 -3.50 11.00
C GLY A 42 -7.05 -4.58 11.99
N ALA A 43 -6.76 -4.23 13.25
CA ALA A 43 -6.49 -5.20 14.30
C ALA A 43 -7.72 -6.07 14.61
N HIS A 44 -8.91 -5.49 14.53
CA HIS A 44 -10.15 -6.11 14.95
C HIS A 44 -11.07 -6.52 13.79
N PHE A 45 -11.01 -5.79 12.67
CA PHE A 45 -11.91 -6.00 11.54
C PHE A 45 -11.16 -6.55 10.32
N ARG A 46 -11.65 -7.65 9.78
CA ARG A 46 -11.12 -8.25 8.55
C ARG A 46 -11.39 -7.40 7.30
N GLU A 47 -12.54 -6.73 7.28
CA GLU A 47 -12.99 -5.91 6.16
C GLU A 47 -13.29 -4.50 6.66
N ARG A 48 -12.77 -3.50 5.95
CA ARG A 48 -12.93 -2.08 6.27
C ARG A 48 -13.25 -1.31 5.02
N LEU A 49 -14.09 -0.29 5.15
CA LEU A 49 -14.47 0.59 4.05
C LEU A 49 -14.21 2.04 4.45
N LEU A 50 -13.29 2.70 3.74
CA LEU A 50 -12.99 4.12 3.91
C LEU A 50 -13.79 4.95 2.91
N ILE A 51 -14.87 5.59 3.37
CA ILE A 51 -15.68 6.52 2.58
C ILE A 51 -15.36 7.94 3.06
N ALA A 52 -14.87 8.76 2.16
CA ALA A 52 -14.56 10.15 2.43
C ALA A 52 -14.57 10.96 1.13
N ALA A 53 -14.55 12.29 1.22
CA ALA A 53 -14.46 13.19 0.07
C ALA A 53 -13.22 12.94 -0.79
N ASN A 54 -13.17 13.51 -1.97
CA ASN A 54 -11.97 13.43 -2.82
C ASN A 54 -10.80 14.18 -2.17
N GLN A 55 -9.56 13.80 -2.52
CA GLN A 55 -8.31 14.44 -2.11
C GLN A 55 -7.99 14.43 -0.60
N VAL A 56 -8.73 13.68 0.21
CA VAL A 56 -8.43 13.50 1.65
C VAL A 56 -7.43 12.38 1.95
N GLY A 57 -6.70 11.91 0.95
CA GLY A 57 -5.60 10.96 1.14
C GLY A 57 -6.01 9.49 1.26
N LYS A 58 -7.25 9.07 0.89
CA LYS A 58 -7.71 7.67 0.97
C LYS A 58 -6.74 6.67 0.31
N SER A 59 -6.40 6.93 -0.95
CA SER A 59 -5.50 6.06 -1.72
C SER A 59 -4.08 6.05 -1.14
N TYR A 60 -3.64 7.20 -0.62
CA TYR A 60 -2.34 7.34 0.03
C TYR A 60 -2.26 6.52 1.33
N THR A 61 -3.33 6.56 2.15
CA THR A 61 -3.47 5.72 3.36
C THR A 61 -3.44 4.23 3.01
N GLY A 62 -4.21 3.82 2.00
CA GLY A 62 -4.24 2.42 1.55
C GLY A 62 -2.90 1.95 0.99
N ALA A 63 -2.16 2.83 0.28
CA ALA A 63 -0.82 2.52 -0.21
C ALA A 63 0.18 2.39 0.93
N ALA A 64 0.15 3.28 1.93
CA ALA A 64 1.02 3.22 3.09
C ALA A 64 0.79 1.92 3.89
N GLU A 65 -0.47 1.60 4.22
CA GLU A 65 -0.79 0.37 4.95
C GLU A 65 -0.42 -0.89 4.15
N THR A 66 -0.64 -0.90 2.85
CA THR A 66 -0.23 -2.01 1.97
C THR A 66 1.30 -2.16 1.96
N ALA A 67 2.05 -1.06 1.88
CA ALA A 67 3.51 -1.09 1.91
C ALA A 67 4.03 -1.60 3.27
N MET A 68 3.47 -1.16 4.40
CA MET A 68 3.79 -1.68 5.74
C MET A 68 3.60 -3.20 5.81
N HIS A 69 2.48 -3.70 5.28
CA HIS A 69 2.19 -5.14 5.28
C HIS A 69 3.11 -5.94 4.35
N LEU A 70 3.54 -5.36 3.23
CA LEU A 70 4.46 -6.02 2.29
C LEU A 70 5.89 -6.08 2.83
N THR A 71 6.35 -4.97 3.43
CA THR A 71 7.73 -4.86 3.92
C THR A 71 7.93 -5.39 5.33
N GLY A 72 6.86 -5.49 6.13
CA GLY A 72 6.97 -5.76 7.57
C GLY A 72 7.46 -4.55 8.38
N GLU A 73 7.68 -3.40 7.75
CA GLU A 73 8.06 -2.15 8.44
C GLU A 73 6.85 -1.45 9.02
N TYR A 74 6.66 -1.54 10.33
CA TYR A 74 5.59 -0.85 11.04
C TYR A 74 6.17 0.26 11.94
N PRO A 75 5.46 1.39 12.10
CA PRO A 75 5.80 2.39 13.11
C PRO A 75 5.81 1.78 14.52
N VAL A 76 6.62 2.34 15.41
CA VAL A 76 6.75 1.84 16.80
C VAL A 76 5.42 1.89 17.56
N ASP A 77 4.59 2.89 17.26
CA ASP A 77 3.27 3.12 17.83
C ASP A 77 2.12 2.45 17.05
N TRP A 78 2.45 1.50 16.17
CA TRP A 78 1.46 0.81 15.35
C TRP A 78 0.62 -0.17 16.18
N ILE A 79 -0.68 0.04 16.23
CA ILE A 79 -1.66 -0.81 16.90
C ILE A 79 -2.63 -1.51 15.94
N GLY A 80 -2.46 -1.31 14.64
CA GLY A 80 -3.24 -1.99 13.60
C GLY A 80 -2.81 -3.45 13.39
N ARG A 81 -3.33 -4.08 12.35
CA ARG A 81 -2.93 -5.44 11.97
C ARG A 81 -1.45 -5.48 11.61
N GLN A 82 -0.72 -6.45 12.15
CA GLN A 82 0.66 -6.75 11.79
C GLN A 82 0.74 -8.15 11.18
N TRP A 83 1.60 -8.28 10.18
CA TRP A 83 1.97 -9.56 9.58
C TRP A 83 3.42 -9.85 9.92
N THR A 84 3.66 -10.98 10.57
CA THR A 84 5.01 -11.42 11.01
C THR A 84 5.65 -12.38 10.01
N ARG A 85 5.09 -12.48 8.82
CA ARG A 85 5.54 -13.34 7.72
C ARG A 85 5.19 -12.71 6.38
N PRO A 86 5.89 -13.07 5.29
CA PRO A 86 5.61 -12.59 3.95
C PRO A 86 4.15 -12.83 3.54
N ILE A 87 3.58 -11.88 2.82
CA ILE A 87 2.18 -11.91 2.40
C ILE A 87 2.01 -11.88 0.88
N LYS A 88 0.85 -12.34 0.42
CA LYS A 88 0.36 -12.11 -0.94
C LYS A 88 -0.69 -11.02 -0.90
N ALA A 89 -0.44 -9.91 -1.56
CA ALA A 89 -1.32 -8.75 -1.59
C ALA A 89 -1.85 -8.47 -3.00
N TRP A 90 -3.06 -7.92 -3.06
CA TRP A 90 -3.63 -7.38 -4.30
C TRP A 90 -3.91 -5.90 -4.16
N ALA A 91 -3.51 -5.11 -5.16
CA ALA A 91 -3.98 -3.75 -5.36
C ALA A 91 -4.92 -3.74 -6.57
N ALA A 92 -6.20 -3.47 -6.34
CA ALA A 92 -7.22 -3.58 -7.38
C ALA A 92 -7.91 -2.24 -7.65
N GLY A 93 -8.24 -1.99 -8.90
CA GLY A 93 -8.96 -0.80 -9.34
C GLY A 93 -9.88 -1.07 -10.51
N GLU A 94 -10.55 -0.02 -11.00
CA GLU A 94 -11.56 -0.11 -12.06
C GLU A 94 -10.95 -0.61 -13.38
N SER A 95 -9.91 0.08 -13.85
CA SER A 95 -9.21 -0.23 -15.10
C SER A 95 -7.71 -0.42 -14.86
N GLY A 96 -7.04 -1.05 -15.82
CA GLY A 96 -5.59 -1.21 -15.77
C GLY A 96 -4.86 0.14 -15.74
N GLN A 97 -5.38 1.15 -16.45
CA GLN A 97 -4.83 2.52 -16.42
C GLN A 97 -4.98 3.17 -15.05
N VAL A 98 -6.17 3.10 -14.44
CA VAL A 98 -6.40 3.63 -13.09
C VAL A 98 -5.52 2.96 -12.05
N VAL A 99 -5.33 1.66 -12.15
CA VAL A 99 -4.42 0.91 -11.26
C VAL A 99 -2.99 1.39 -11.43
N ARG A 100 -2.52 1.59 -12.67
CA ARG A 100 -1.19 2.14 -12.98
C ARG A 100 -1.01 3.57 -12.42
N ASP A 101 -1.94 4.46 -12.75
CA ASP A 101 -1.80 5.90 -12.47
C ASP A 101 -2.05 6.25 -10.99
N VAL A 102 -2.75 5.40 -10.25
CA VAL A 102 -3.04 5.62 -8.83
C VAL A 102 -2.29 4.62 -7.95
N SER A 103 -2.65 3.34 -8.01
CA SER A 103 -2.12 2.35 -7.05
C SER A 103 -0.63 2.07 -7.27
N GLN A 104 -0.21 1.84 -8.51
CA GLN A 104 1.19 1.58 -8.84
C GLN A 104 2.05 2.81 -8.57
N LYS A 105 1.61 4.00 -8.99
CA LYS A 105 2.33 5.25 -8.74
C LYS A 105 2.54 5.50 -7.26
N LEU A 106 1.52 5.32 -6.43
CA LEU A 106 1.62 5.52 -4.99
C LEU A 106 2.48 4.46 -4.29
N LEU A 107 2.46 3.21 -4.76
CA LEU A 107 3.22 2.11 -4.16
C LEU A 107 4.66 2.03 -4.67
N CYS A 108 4.87 2.16 -5.97
CA CYS A 108 6.17 1.88 -6.60
C CYS A 108 6.90 3.13 -7.09
N GLY A 109 6.19 4.22 -7.41
CA GLY A 109 6.73 5.42 -8.04
C GLY A 109 6.14 5.65 -9.43
N GLU A 110 6.67 6.66 -10.16
CA GLU A 110 6.13 7.09 -11.46
C GLU A 110 6.23 5.97 -12.50
N PRO A 111 5.10 5.58 -13.15
CA PRO A 111 5.09 4.54 -14.16
C PRO A 111 5.95 4.89 -15.38
N GLY A 112 6.68 3.91 -15.92
CA GLY A 112 7.49 4.09 -17.13
C GLY A 112 8.81 4.80 -16.93
N VAL A 113 9.16 5.20 -15.72
CA VAL A 113 10.43 5.87 -15.40
C VAL A 113 11.22 5.01 -14.40
N ASP A 114 12.19 4.25 -14.90
CA ASP A 114 12.95 3.29 -14.08
C ASP A 114 13.70 3.94 -12.90
N THR A 115 14.19 5.17 -13.07
CA THR A 115 14.87 5.93 -12.02
C THR A 115 13.93 6.32 -10.87
N MET A 116 12.61 6.28 -11.11
CA MET A 116 11.59 6.61 -10.13
C MET A 116 11.05 5.37 -9.39
N LEU A 117 11.52 4.16 -9.70
CA LEU A 117 11.18 2.96 -8.94
C LEU A 117 11.68 3.09 -7.50
N GLY A 118 10.80 2.87 -6.54
CA GLY A 118 11.09 3.05 -5.11
C GLY A 118 10.84 4.47 -4.59
N THR A 119 10.33 5.38 -5.43
CA THR A 119 9.88 6.70 -4.98
C THR A 119 8.42 6.69 -4.47
N GLY A 120 7.77 5.54 -4.46
CA GLY A 120 6.46 5.31 -3.85
C GLY A 120 6.54 5.04 -2.35
N MET A 121 5.54 4.33 -1.81
CA MET A 121 5.50 3.90 -0.41
C MET A 121 6.38 2.68 -0.14
N ILE A 122 6.63 1.84 -1.15
CA ILE A 122 7.57 0.72 -1.04
C ILE A 122 8.97 1.29 -1.19
N PRO A 123 9.85 1.15 -0.18
CA PRO A 123 11.23 1.63 -0.24
C PRO A 123 12.01 0.99 -1.40
N LYS A 124 12.97 1.72 -1.95
CA LYS A 124 13.75 1.26 -3.10
C LYS A 124 14.55 -0.02 -2.81
N ASP A 125 15.10 -0.14 -1.63
CA ASP A 125 15.89 -1.28 -1.16
C ASP A 125 15.03 -2.52 -0.83
N ALA A 126 13.72 -2.35 -0.69
CA ALA A 126 12.78 -3.43 -0.47
C ALA A 126 12.43 -4.20 -1.76
N PHE A 127 12.65 -3.66 -2.95
CA PHE A 127 12.42 -4.40 -4.19
C PHE A 127 13.44 -5.53 -4.33
N VAL A 128 12.98 -6.74 -4.68
CA VAL A 128 13.84 -7.90 -4.93
C VAL A 128 14.44 -7.81 -6.34
N GLU A 129 13.57 -7.48 -7.29
CA GLU A 129 13.89 -7.37 -8.70
C GLU A 129 13.00 -6.33 -9.38
N ARG A 130 13.28 -6.05 -10.67
CA ARG A 130 12.42 -5.20 -11.46
C ARG A 130 11.02 -5.82 -11.59
N PRO A 131 9.94 -5.05 -11.34
CA PRO A 131 8.57 -5.55 -11.46
C PRO A 131 8.25 -6.11 -12.85
N SER A 132 7.48 -7.19 -12.90
CA SER A 132 7.00 -7.73 -14.18
C SER A 132 5.94 -6.82 -14.77
N LEU A 133 5.98 -6.66 -16.11
CA LEU A 133 5.05 -5.79 -16.81
C LEU A 133 3.72 -6.50 -17.12
N ALA A 134 2.63 -5.76 -17.00
CA ALA A 134 1.31 -6.21 -17.39
C ALA A 134 1.15 -6.19 -18.93
N ARG A 135 0.39 -7.11 -19.47
CA ARG A 135 0.03 -7.10 -20.90
C ARG A 135 -1.13 -6.13 -21.14
N GLY A 136 -1.04 -5.37 -22.24
CA GLY A 136 -2.14 -4.52 -22.72
C GLY A 136 -2.21 -3.12 -22.11
N VAL A 137 -1.37 -2.78 -21.13
CA VAL A 137 -1.27 -1.43 -20.58
C VAL A 137 0.20 -1.03 -20.47
N THR A 138 0.60 0.00 -21.22
CA THR A 138 1.98 0.48 -21.24
C THR A 138 2.44 0.90 -19.85
N ALA A 139 3.65 0.48 -19.45
CA ALA A 139 4.29 0.79 -18.18
C ALA A 139 3.51 0.34 -16.92
N ALA A 140 2.48 -0.48 -17.09
CA ALA A 140 1.78 -1.10 -15.95
C ALA A 140 2.54 -2.33 -15.46
N TYR A 141 2.61 -2.50 -14.15
CA TYR A 141 3.14 -3.69 -13.51
C TYR A 141 2.02 -4.73 -13.29
N ASP A 142 2.37 -6.00 -13.42
CA ASP A 142 1.51 -7.13 -13.04
C ASP A 142 1.84 -7.61 -11.64
N THR A 143 3.12 -7.88 -11.40
CA THR A 143 3.60 -8.44 -10.14
C THR A 143 4.85 -7.71 -9.65
N VAL A 144 4.90 -7.47 -8.37
CA VAL A 144 6.03 -6.86 -7.65
C VAL A 144 6.43 -7.76 -6.51
N GLN A 145 7.72 -8.05 -6.39
CA GLN A 145 8.32 -8.81 -5.30
C GLN A 145 9.00 -7.85 -4.32
N VAL A 146 8.65 -7.97 -3.05
CA VAL A 146 9.10 -7.08 -1.98
C VAL A 146 9.70 -7.90 -0.85
N LYS A 147 10.91 -7.54 -0.40
CA LYS A 147 11.56 -8.12 0.78
C LYS A 147 10.69 -7.84 2.00
N HIS A 148 10.39 -8.88 2.77
CA HIS A 148 9.68 -8.75 4.03
C HIS A 148 10.69 -8.85 5.17
N LEU A 149 10.61 -7.90 6.10
CA LEU A 149 11.44 -7.88 7.29
C LEU A 149 10.78 -8.68 8.42
N ALA A 150 11.58 -9.45 9.11
CA ALA A 150 11.16 -10.12 10.32
C ALA A 150 10.80 -9.10 11.44
N PRO A 151 10.11 -9.52 12.50
CA PRO A 151 9.75 -8.65 13.60
C PRO A 151 10.92 -7.93 14.30
N ASP A 152 12.15 -8.40 14.08
CA ASP A 152 13.38 -7.76 14.55
C ASP A 152 13.71 -6.45 13.79
N GLY A 153 13.00 -6.19 12.67
CA GLY A 153 13.19 -5.04 11.79
C GLY A 153 14.54 -4.99 11.06
N ARG A 154 15.32 -6.09 11.08
CA ARG A 154 16.68 -6.14 10.52
C ARG A 154 16.86 -7.27 9.50
N SER A 155 16.40 -8.46 9.83
CA SER A 155 16.56 -9.62 8.95
C SER A 155 15.42 -9.72 7.94
N VAL A 156 15.73 -10.20 6.73
CA VAL A 156 14.72 -10.51 5.71
C VAL A 156 14.27 -11.95 5.96
N ASP A 157 12.97 -12.15 6.24
CA ASP A 157 12.39 -13.47 6.50
C ASP A 157 11.70 -14.08 5.29
N GLY A 158 11.64 -13.35 4.17
CA GLY A 158 11.12 -13.85 2.92
C GLY A 158 10.68 -12.77 1.94
N ILE A 159 9.87 -13.16 0.96
CA ILE A 159 9.42 -12.29 -0.13
C ILE A 159 7.90 -12.20 -0.12
N SER A 160 7.40 -10.98 0.06
CA SER A 160 5.99 -10.64 -0.17
C SER A 160 5.73 -10.39 -1.64
N VAL A 161 4.55 -10.74 -2.12
CA VAL A 161 4.16 -10.58 -3.52
C VAL A 161 2.94 -9.67 -3.62
N LEU A 162 3.09 -8.56 -4.36
CA LEU A 162 2.01 -7.66 -4.69
C LEU A 162 1.58 -7.88 -6.15
N ARG A 163 0.28 -8.07 -6.39
CA ARG A 163 -0.30 -8.13 -7.73
C ARG A 163 -1.25 -6.98 -7.98
N PHE A 164 -1.12 -6.38 -9.15
CA PHE A 164 -2.03 -5.36 -9.63
C PHE A 164 -3.13 -6.00 -10.47
N LYS A 165 -4.39 -5.70 -10.13
CA LYS A 165 -5.57 -6.27 -10.79
C LYS A 165 -6.56 -5.19 -11.16
N SER A 166 -7.24 -5.33 -12.30
CA SER A 166 -8.33 -4.44 -12.67
C SER A 166 -9.66 -5.22 -12.79
N TYR A 167 -10.75 -4.56 -12.44
CA TYR A 167 -12.08 -5.17 -12.54
C TYR A 167 -12.53 -5.38 -13.97
N GLU A 168 -11.99 -4.61 -14.93
CA GLU A 168 -12.22 -4.81 -16.37
C GLU A 168 -11.74 -6.19 -16.86
N GLN A 169 -10.74 -6.78 -16.22
CA GLN A 169 -10.25 -8.13 -16.56
C GLN A 169 -11.23 -9.24 -16.19
N GLY A 170 -12.35 -8.88 -15.58
CA GLY A 170 -13.42 -9.78 -15.23
C GLY A 170 -13.12 -10.69 -14.04
N ARG A 171 -14.14 -11.43 -13.62
CA ARG A 171 -14.13 -12.28 -12.43
C ARG A 171 -13.04 -13.37 -12.47
N ALA A 172 -12.73 -13.90 -13.65
CA ALA A 172 -11.76 -14.98 -13.83
C ALA A 172 -10.36 -14.64 -13.26
N LYS A 173 -9.92 -13.39 -13.36
CA LYS A 173 -8.62 -12.93 -12.83
C LYS A 173 -8.55 -12.93 -11.30
N PHE A 174 -9.68 -13.00 -10.61
CA PHE A 174 -9.76 -13.04 -9.15
C PHE A 174 -10.03 -14.44 -8.60
N GLN A 175 -10.28 -15.43 -9.49
CA GLN A 175 -10.50 -16.82 -9.12
C GLN A 175 -9.18 -17.61 -9.10
N GLY A 176 -9.14 -18.65 -8.28
CA GLY A 176 -8.02 -19.59 -8.24
C GLY A 176 -6.77 -19.09 -7.48
N GLU A 177 -6.79 -17.87 -6.96
CA GLU A 177 -5.65 -17.32 -6.24
C GLU A 177 -6.04 -16.80 -4.85
N THR A 178 -5.29 -17.22 -3.84
CA THR A 178 -5.48 -16.76 -2.47
C THR A 178 -4.61 -15.53 -2.19
N SER A 179 -5.20 -14.48 -1.64
CA SER A 179 -4.46 -13.31 -1.15
C SER A 179 -4.68 -13.13 0.35
N THR A 180 -3.63 -12.70 1.03
CA THR A 180 -3.65 -12.40 2.45
C THR A 180 -4.22 -11.01 2.72
N TRP A 181 -3.88 -10.04 1.84
CA TRP A 181 -4.29 -8.65 1.92
C TRP A 181 -4.87 -8.16 0.59
N ARG A 182 -5.89 -7.32 0.64
CA ARG A 182 -6.51 -6.73 -0.54
C ARG A 182 -6.82 -5.25 -0.31
N GLY A 183 -6.09 -4.39 -1.00
CA GLY A 183 -6.44 -2.99 -1.17
C GLY A 183 -7.22 -2.80 -2.47
N ALA A 184 -8.41 -2.22 -2.41
CA ALA A 184 -9.23 -2.01 -3.58
C ALA A 184 -9.87 -0.62 -3.59
N THR A 185 -9.82 0.06 -4.74
CA THR A 185 -10.60 1.26 -5.00
C THR A 185 -11.96 0.85 -5.56
N ARG A 186 -13.05 1.36 -4.98
CA ARG A 186 -14.40 1.03 -5.41
C ARG A 186 -14.86 2.01 -6.48
N SER A 187 -15.24 1.48 -7.65
CA SER A 187 -15.91 2.26 -8.68
C SER A 187 -17.42 2.37 -8.39
N ARG A 188 -18.03 3.52 -8.75
CA ARG A 188 -19.49 3.72 -8.64
C ARG A 188 -20.29 2.67 -9.44
N ARG A 189 -19.71 2.12 -10.50
CA ARG A 189 -20.35 1.13 -11.39
C ARG A 189 -20.62 -0.22 -10.70
N TRP A 190 -19.86 -0.57 -9.66
CA TRP A 190 -20.07 -1.82 -8.91
C TRP A 190 -21.29 -1.79 -7.97
N MET A 191 -21.84 -0.61 -7.71
CA MET A 191 -23.06 -0.47 -6.90
C MET A 191 -24.35 -0.82 -7.66
N SER A 192 -24.31 -0.98 -8.99
CA SER A 192 -25.47 -1.19 -9.85
C SER A 192 -25.64 -2.62 -10.38
N THR A 193 -24.86 -3.61 -9.91
CA THR A 193 -25.07 -5.00 -10.34
C THR A 193 -26.23 -5.64 -9.59
N PRO A 194 -27.19 -6.27 -10.29
CA PRO A 194 -28.35 -6.88 -9.66
C PRO A 194 -27.98 -8.02 -8.72
N LYS A 195 -28.71 -8.13 -7.65
CA LYS A 195 -28.63 -9.15 -6.62
C LYS A 195 -28.73 -10.56 -7.23
N SER A 196 -27.65 -11.34 -7.19
CA SER A 196 -27.75 -12.80 -7.12
C SER A 196 -26.45 -13.38 -6.55
N SER A 197 -26.38 -13.43 -5.27
CA SER A 197 -25.83 -14.48 -4.42
C SER A 197 -25.80 -13.96 -2.98
N ARG A 198 -26.50 -14.64 -2.11
CA ARG A 198 -26.60 -14.34 -0.68
C ARG A 198 -25.22 -14.42 -0.05
N VAL A 199 -24.63 -13.28 0.23
CA VAL A 199 -23.66 -13.14 1.32
C VAL A 199 -24.40 -12.37 2.40
N SER A 200 -24.54 -12.98 3.56
CA SER A 200 -25.27 -12.45 4.71
C SER A 200 -24.74 -11.05 5.04
N ARG A 201 -25.61 -10.06 4.81
CA ARG A 201 -25.38 -8.69 5.28
C ARG A 201 -25.70 -8.65 6.77
N ARG A 202 -24.69 -8.54 7.61
CA ARG A 202 -24.87 -7.87 8.89
C ARG A 202 -24.41 -6.43 8.70
N PRO A 203 -25.27 -5.42 8.87
CA PRO A 203 -24.84 -4.04 8.97
C PRO A 203 -24.00 -3.92 10.25
N ALA A 204 -22.83 -3.29 10.16
CA ALA A 204 -22.10 -2.89 11.35
C ALA A 204 -22.96 -1.84 12.07
N ALA A 205 -23.63 -2.26 13.11
CA ALA A 205 -24.27 -1.38 14.07
C ALA A 205 -23.15 -0.60 14.78
N TRP A 206 -23.28 0.70 14.80
CA TRP A 206 -22.51 1.58 15.68
C TRP A 206 -22.80 1.17 17.11
N CYS A 207 -21.86 0.50 17.77
CA CYS A 207 -21.94 0.26 19.19
C CYS A 207 -21.73 1.59 19.91
N SER A 208 -22.80 2.10 20.51
CA SER A 208 -22.74 3.10 21.56
C SER A 208 -21.99 2.51 22.75
N PRO A 209 -21.13 3.26 23.46
CA PRO A 209 -20.46 2.77 24.64
C PRO A 209 -21.48 2.53 25.77
N PRO A 210 -21.26 1.53 26.62
CA PRO A 210 -22.14 1.30 27.79
C PRO A 210 -22.00 2.46 28.77
N SER A 211 -23.14 2.92 29.29
CA SER A 211 -23.24 3.91 30.36
C SER A 211 -22.56 3.39 31.62
N PRO A 212 -21.84 4.23 32.40
CA PRO A 212 -21.32 3.81 33.68
C PRO A 212 -22.44 3.64 34.71
N ARG A 213 -22.37 2.53 35.44
CA ARG A 213 -23.06 2.38 36.72
C ARG A 213 -22.14 2.78 37.85
#